data_ed46682e3e4f2ad71c5ee44e46bdfcb2
#
_entry.id   ed46682e3e4f2ad71c5ee44e46bdfcb2
#
_cell.length_a   1.000
_cell.length_b   1.000
_cell.length_c   1.000
_cell.angle_alpha   90.00
_cell.angle_beta   90.00
_cell.angle_gamma   90.00
#
_symmetry.space_group_name_H-M   'P 1'
#
loop_
_entity.id
_entity.type
_entity.pdbx_description
1 polymer ?
#
loop_
_entity_poly.entity_id
_entity_poly.type
_entity_poly.pdbx_seq_one_letter_code
_entity_poly.pdbx_strand_id
1 'polypeptide(L)'
;MRGKKSPMIMGLIGAMLLSTNAFAAVPSDFSDFPTDWSAPAMTHAVQNGLLNGSDGKILPKGLLTRAQMATMVNRAFASSAKASLTSFTDMVPGVWHYDEMAKSVRMGAFQGADGKLTPNDPITREQAFAVLA
;
A
#
# COMPACT_ATOMS: atom_id res chain seq x y z
N MET A 1 49.48 -13.57 -45.83
CA MET A 1 48.20 -12.96 -45.53
C MET A 1 48.02 -12.90 -44.02
N ARG A 2 48.11 -11.73 -43.45
CA ARG A 2 47.97 -11.56 -41.99
C ARG A 2 46.55 -11.07 -41.73
N GLY A 3 45.70 -11.92 -41.16
CA GLY A 3 44.38 -11.52 -40.68
C GLY A 3 44.51 -10.64 -39.43
N LYS A 4 44.10 -9.39 -39.54
CA LYS A 4 43.93 -8.51 -38.38
C LYS A 4 42.72 -8.97 -37.58
N LYS A 5 42.98 -9.52 -36.42
CA LYS A 5 41.94 -9.76 -35.42
C LYS A 5 41.61 -8.43 -34.75
N SER A 6 40.47 -7.88 -35.02
CA SER A 6 39.92 -6.75 -34.26
C SER A 6 39.53 -7.22 -32.85
N PRO A 7 39.95 -6.53 -31.79
CA PRO A 7 39.43 -6.84 -30.47
C PRO A 7 37.98 -6.42 -30.39
N MET A 8 37.12 -7.37 -30.18
CA MET A 8 35.72 -7.10 -29.78
C MET A 8 35.73 -6.41 -28.43
N ILE A 9 35.48 -5.13 -28.43
CA ILE A 9 35.20 -4.38 -27.19
C ILE A 9 33.81 -4.80 -26.77
N MET A 10 33.73 -5.71 -25.82
CA MET A 10 32.54 -6.05 -25.11
C MET A 10 32.22 -4.85 -24.20
N GLY A 11 31.36 -3.96 -24.65
CA GLY A 11 30.83 -2.88 -23.84
C GLY A 11 30.01 -3.49 -22.71
N LEU A 12 30.59 -3.41 -21.50
CA LEU A 12 29.86 -3.69 -20.27
C LEU A 12 28.81 -2.59 -20.11
N ILE A 13 27.60 -2.81 -20.60
CA ILE A 13 26.45 -1.98 -20.24
C ILE A 13 26.17 -2.31 -18.79
N GLY A 14 26.79 -1.56 -17.92
CA GLY A 14 26.40 -1.51 -16.52
C GLY A 14 24.95 -1.08 -16.48
N ALA A 15 24.04 -2.03 -16.22
CA ALA A 15 22.69 -1.68 -15.82
C ALA A 15 22.80 -0.91 -14.51
N MET A 16 22.81 0.42 -14.64
CA MET A 16 22.65 1.32 -13.51
C MET A 16 21.25 1.04 -13.00
N LEU A 17 21.15 0.19 -11.99
CA LEU A 17 19.96 0.08 -11.17
C LEU A 17 19.78 1.44 -10.53
N LEU A 18 19.00 2.30 -11.17
CA LEU A 18 18.41 3.45 -10.53
C LEU A 18 17.52 2.88 -9.45
N SER A 19 18.06 2.70 -8.25
CA SER A 19 17.27 2.62 -7.05
C SER A 19 16.48 3.92 -7.04
N THR A 20 15.25 3.87 -7.50
CA THR A 20 14.28 4.90 -7.20
C THR A 20 14.13 4.88 -5.70
N ASN A 21 14.89 5.70 -5.01
CA ASN A 21 14.57 6.07 -3.66
C ASN A 21 13.19 6.71 -3.76
N ALA A 22 12.15 5.93 -3.53
CA ALA A 22 10.84 6.48 -3.30
C ALA A 22 10.98 7.27 -2.00
N PHE A 23 11.18 8.58 -2.12
CA PHE A 23 11.17 9.47 -0.97
C PHE A 23 9.80 9.28 -0.30
N ALA A 24 9.83 9.02 1.00
CA ALA A 24 8.61 9.03 1.77
C ALA A 24 7.93 10.40 1.60
N ALA A 25 6.62 10.40 1.42
CA ALA A 25 5.86 11.64 1.32
C ALA A 25 6.06 12.49 2.59
N VAL A 26 5.98 13.79 2.45
CA VAL A 26 6.08 14.73 3.56
C VAL A 26 4.79 15.56 3.68
N PRO A 27 4.49 16.12 4.85
CA PRO A 27 3.27 16.90 5.07
C PRO A 27 2.99 17.98 4.02
N SER A 28 4.04 18.64 3.51
CA SER A 28 3.93 19.68 2.48
C SER A 28 3.46 19.19 1.11
N ASP A 29 3.44 17.90 0.87
CA ASP A 29 2.94 17.31 -0.37
C ASP A 29 1.39 17.33 -0.44
N PHE A 30 0.74 17.63 0.68
CA PHE A 30 -0.72 17.59 0.80
C PHE A 30 -1.30 18.97 1.12
N SER A 31 -2.23 19.43 0.28
CA SER A 31 -2.87 20.75 0.44
C SER A 31 -3.83 20.85 1.63
N ASP A 32 -4.28 19.70 2.14
CA ASP A 32 -5.24 19.57 3.25
C ASP A 32 -4.63 18.92 4.49
N PHE A 33 -3.29 18.98 4.63
CA PHE A 33 -2.64 18.40 5.80
C PHE A 33 -3.12 19.08 7.08
N PRO A 34 -3.49 18.31 8.14
CA PRO A 34 -4.02 18.89 9.36
C PRO A 34 -2.98 19.73 10.11
N THR A 35 -3.46 20.78 10.77
CA THR A 35 -2.65 21.65 11.64
C THR A 35 -3.07 21.56 13.10
N ASP A 36 -4.00 20.65 13.40
CA ASP A 36 -4.55 20.41 14.73
C ASP A 36 -3.78 19.31 15.50
N TRP A 37 -4.37 18.81 16.57
CA TRP A 37 -3.81 17.76 17.43
C TRP A 37 -3.42 16.48 16.67
N SER A 38 -4.00 16.22 15.52
CA SER A 38 -3.74 15.02 14.73
C SER A 38 -2.46 15.12 13.88
N ALA A 39 -1.94 16.33 13.68
CA ALA A 39 -0.79 16.58 12.81
C ALA A 39 0.45 15.73 13.13
N PRO A 40 0.87 15.53 14.39
CA PRO A 40 2.04 14.70 14.68
C PRO A 40 1.87 13.24 14.25
N ALA A 41 0.71 12.64 14.56
CA ALA A 41 0.42 11.27 14.20
C ALA A 41 0.32 11.09 12.66
N MET A 42 -0.33 12.04 11.98
CA MET A 42 -0.43 12.04 10.52
C MET A 42 0.94 12.22 9.86
N THR A 43 1.82 13.06 10.42
CA THR A 43 3.20 13.22 9.95
C THR A 43 3.95 11.89 10.01
N HIS A 44 3.89 11.20 11.15
CA HIS A 44 4.54 9.89 11.29
C HIS A 44 3.96 8.86 10.32
N ALA A 45 2.64 8.83 10.14
CA ALA A 45 2.00 7.89 9.22
C ALA A 45 2.45 8.12 7.77
N VAL A 46 2.55 9.35 7.31
CA VAL A 46 3.03 9.70 5.97
C VAL A 46 4.52 9.39 5.82
N GLN A 47 5.35 9.79 6.76
CA GLN A 47 6.80 9.55 6.74
C GLN A 47 7.17 8.06 6.75
N ASN A 48 6.36 7.24 7.41
CA ASN A 48 6.54 5.78 7.45
C ASN A 48 5.82 5.05 6.30
N GLY A 49 5.26 5.78 5.34
CA GLY A 49 4.61 5.18 4.17
C GLY A 49 3.29 4.47 4.47
N LEU A 50 2.70 4.65 5.66
CA LEU A 50 1.39 4.08 6.02
C LEU A 50 0.25 4.78 5.30
N LEU A 51 0.37 6.11 5.13
CA LEU A 51 -0.57 6.96 4.40
C LEU A 51 0.14 7.61 3.22
N ASN A 52 -0.39 7.45 2.02
CA ASN A 52 0.18 8.04 0.80
C ASN A 52 -0.69 9.16 0.21
N GLY A 53 -1.92 9.30 0.68
CA GLY A 53 -2.87 10.25 0.10
C GLY A 53 -3.22 9.95 -1.36
N SER A 54 -3.96 10.85 -1.98
CA SER A 54 -4.29 10.82 -3.40
C SER A 54 -4.51 12.24 -3.90
N ASP A 55 -4.03 12.53 -5.11
CA ASP A 55 -4.21 13.85 -5.77
C ASP A 55 -3.79 15.04 -4.89
N GLY A 56 -2.70 14.89 -4.15
CA GLY A 56 -2.18 15.93 -3.25
C GLY A 56 -3.05 16.19 -2.02
N LYS A 57 -3.86 15.21 -1.61
CA LYS A 57 -4.74 15.28 -0.43
C LYS A 57 -4.59 14.04 0.44
N ILE A 58 -4.70 14.25 1.75
CA ILE A 58 -4.67 13.17 2.76
C ILE A 58 -6.05 12.88 3.35
N LEU A 59 -7.02 13.77 3.19
CA LEU A 59 -8.40 13.70 3.67
C LEU A 59 -8.50 13.35 5.17
N PRO A 60 -7.96 14.17 6.07
CA PRO A 60 -7.80 13.84 7.49
C PRO A 60 -9.13 13.63 8.21
N LYS A 61 -10.22 14.19 7.70
CA LYS A 61 -11.60 14.06 8.25
C LYS A 61 -12.46 13.10 7.43
N GLY A 62 -11.89 12.45 6.42
CA GLY A 62 -12.59 11.46 5.60
C GLY A 62 -12.85 10.16 6.37
N LEU A 63 -13.86 9.43 5.93
CA LEU A 63 -14.11 8.08 6.43
C LEU A 63 -13.07 7.13 5.87
N LEU A 64 -12.54 6.27 6.72
CA LEU A 64 -11.62 5.21 6.32
C LEU A 64 -12.42 3.99 5.86
N THR A 65 -12.14 3.49 4.65
CA THR A 65 -12.76 2.24 4.18
C THR A 65 -12.01 1.02 4.74
N ARG A 66 -12.69 -0.14 4.71
CA ARG A 66 -12.08 -1.41 5.12
C ARG A 66 -10.85 -1.73 4.28
N ALA A 67 -10.91 -1.51 2.96
CA ALA A 67 -9.77 -1.71 2.06
C ALA A 67 -8.59 -0.75 2.34
N GLN A 68 -8.87 0.49 2.68
CA GLN A 68 -7.82 1.44 3.08
C GLN A 68 -7.15 1.01 4.39
N MET A 69 -7.93 0.55 5.37
CA MET A 69 -7.38 0.00 6.62
C MET A 69 -6.53 -1.24 6.35
N ALA A 70 -7.00 -2.15 5.49
CA ALA A 70 -6.24 -3.33 5.07
C ALA A 70 -4.88 -2.93 4.47
N THR A 71 -4.86 -1.94 3.60
CA THR A 71 -3.62 -1.43 3.00
C THR A 71 -2.65 -0.89 4.06
N MET A 72 -3.14 -0.13 5.02
CA MET A 72 -2.31 0.44 6.10
C MET A 72 -1.70 -0.67 6.97
N VAL A 73 -2.50 -1.66 7.35
CA VAL A 73 -2.04 -2.81 8.15
C VAL A 73 -1.01 -3.63 7.37
N ASN A 74 -1.26 -3.91 6.10
CA ASN A 74 -0.31 -4.64 5.26
C ASN A 74 1.05 -3.91 5.16
N ARG A 75 1.04 -2.60 5.05
CA ARG A 75 2.27 -1.79 5.04
C ARG A 75 2.98 -1.81 6.39
N ALA A 76 2.24 -1.67 7.48
CA ALA A 76 2.79 -1.69 8.82
C ALA A 76 3.51 -3.00 9.14
N PHE A 77 2.98 -4.12 8.65
CA PHE A 77 3.52 -5.46 8.90
C PHE A 77 4.30 -6.05 7.72
N ALA A 78 4.54 -5.27 6.67
CA ALA A 78 5.23 -5.70 5.45
C ALA A 78 4.66 -7.00 4.85
N SER A 79 3.33 -7.14 4.87
CA SER A 79 2.64 -8.35 4.42
C SER A 79 2.74 -8.52 2.90
N SER A 80 3.16 -9.70 2.45
CA SER A 80 3.29 -10.03 1.03
C SER A 80 2.48 -11.26 0.62
N ALA A 81 2.26 -12.21 1.54
CA ALA A 81 1.52 -13.42 1.26
C ALA A 81 0.03 -13.13 1.10
N LYS A 82 -0.61 -13.79 0.13
CA LYS A 82 -2.02 -13.60 -0.22
C LYS A 82 -2.83 -14.86 0.06
N ALA A 83 -4.07 -14.69 0.52
CA ALA A 83 -5.08 -15.75 0.54
C ALA A 83 -5.85 -15.80 -0.78
N SER A 84 -6.48 -16.93 -1.07
CA SER A 84 -7.51 -17.00 -2.12
C SER A 84 -8.75 -16.26 -1.65
N LEU A 85 -9.33 -15.43 -2.51
CA LEU A 85 -10.57 -14.69 -2.24
C LEU A 85 -11.79 -15.26 -3.02
N THR A 86 -11.67 -16.43 -3.59
CA THR A 86 -12.73 -17.05 -4.42
C THR A 86 -14.02 -17.36 -3.65
N SER A 87 -13.95 -17.44 -2.33
CA SER A 87 -15.11 -17.63 -1.46
C SER A 87 -15.89 -16.35 -1.15
N PHE A 88 -15.35 -15.19 -1.54
CA PHE A 88 -15.98 -13.89 -1.30
C PHE A 88 -16.63 -13.37 -2.57
N THR A 89 -17.93 -13.16 -2.52
CA THR A 89 -18.76 -12.81 -3.70
C THR A 89 -18.59 -11.35 -4.14
N ASP A 90 -18.09 -10.50 -3.28
CA ASP A 90 -17.87 -9.06 -3.51
C ASP A 90 -16.42 -8.70 -3.87
N MET A 91 -15.57 -9.71 -4.07
CA MET A 91 -14.19 -9.50 -4.46
C MET A 91 -13.97 -9.77 -5.94
N VAL A 92 -13.61 -8.73 -6.68
CA VAL A 92 -13.38 -8.79 -8.13
C VAL A 92 -11.87 -8.63 -8.41
N PRO A 93 -11.24 -9.61 -9.09
CA PRO A 93 -9.85 -9.47 -9.51
C PRO A 93 -9.63 -8.23 -10.39
N GLY A 94 -8.44 -7.61 -10.26
CA GLY A 94 -8.06 -6.46 -11.07
C GLY A 94 -8.43 -5.09 -10.50
N VAL A 95 -9.25 -5.03 -9.44
CA VAL A 95 -9.46 -3.76 -8.71
C VAL A 95 -8.30 -3.53 -7.73
N TRP A 96 -7.99 -2.27 -7.45
CA TRP A 96 -6.82 -1.88 -6.65
C TRP A 96 -6.74 -2.54 -5.27
N HIS A 97 -7.89 -2.77 -4.64
CA HIS A 97 -7.93 -3.32 -3.28
C HIS A 97 -7.95 -4.86 -3.22
N TYR A 98 -8.05 -5.56 -4.34
CA TYR A 98 -8.14 -7.03 -4.35
C TYR A 98 -6.94 -7.67 -3.66
N ASP A 99 -5.75 -7.31 -4.08
CA ASP A 99 -4.51 -7.84 -3.52
C ASP A 99 -4.30 -7.41 -2.05
N GLU A 100 -4.68 -6.19 -1.70
CA GLU A 100 -4.57 -5.71 -0.33
C GLU A 100 -5.53 -6.45 0.61
N MET A 101 -6.75 -6.73 0.18
CA MET A 101 -7.67 -7.56 0.93
C MET A 101 -7.17 -9.01 1.05
N ALA A 102 -6.58 -9.58 -0.02
CA ALA A 102 -6.02 -10.93 0.01
C ALA A 102 -4.87 -11.06 1.02
N LYS A 103 -4.00 -10.07 1.13
CA LYS A 103 -2.93 -10.01 2.14
C LYS A 103 -3.51 -9.95 3.55
N SER A 104 -4.48 -9.06 3.78
CA SER A 104 -5.10 -8.90 5.10
C SER A 104 -5.89 -10.12 5.55
N VAL A 105 -6.56 -10.82 4.63
CA VAL A 105 -7.21 -12.11 4.92
C VAL A 105 -6.15 -13.18 5.27
N ARG A 106 -5.03 -13.21 4.53
CA ARG A 106 -3.93 -14.14 4.84
C ARG A 106 -3.33 -13.92 6.23
N MET A 107 -3.23 -12.68 6.65
CA MET A 107 -2.76 -12.32 8.00
C MET A 107 -3.77 -12.66 9.10
N GLY A 108 -5.04 -12.88 8.75
CA GLY A 108 -6.12 -13.03 9.71
C GLY A 108 -6.70 -11.71 10.24
N ALA A 109 -6.23 -10.56 9.71
CA ALA A 109 -6.73 -9.24 10.10
C ALA A 109 -8.17 -8.98 9.64
N PHE A 110 -8.57 -9.56 8.49
CA PHE A 110 -9.93 -9.50 7.98
C PHE A 110 -10.45 -10.92 7.71
N GLN A 111 -11.65 -11.22 8.18
CA GLN A 111 -12.28 -12.54 8.00
C GLN A 111 -13.52 -12.49 7.14
N GLY A 112 -14.14 -11.32 7.01
CA GLY A 112 -15.42 -11.15 6.34
C GLY A 112 -16.62 -11.72 7.10
N ALA A 113 -17.79 -11.54 6.52
CA ALA A 113 -19.05 -12.09 7.03
C ALA A 113 -19.97 -12.42 5.85
N ASP A 114 -20.74 -13.50 5.95
CA ASP A 114 -21.69 -13.92 4.93
C ASP A 114 -21.12 -14.00 3.50
N GLY A 115 -19.86 -14.46 3.38
CA GLY A 115 -19.18 -14.56 2.09
C GLY A 115 -18.81 -13.21 1.46
N LYS A 116 -18.67 -12.15 2.26
CA LYS A 116 -18.30 -10.80 1.82
C LYS A 116 -17.22 -10.18 2.69
N LEU A 117 -16.35 -9.39 2.08
CA LEU A 117 -15.34 -8.59 2.76
C LEU A 117 -15.70 -7.11 2.88
N THR A 118 -16.66 -6.64 2.11
CA THR A 118 -17.17 -5.26 2.06
C THR A 118 -16.04 -4.21 2.02
N PRO A 119 -15.15 -4.27 1.00
CA PRO A 119 -13.92 -3.48 0.98
C PRO A 119 -14.15 -1.97 0.94
N ASN A 120 -15.26 -1.54 0.36
CA ASN A 120 -15.59 -0.12 0.18
C ASN A 120 -16.42 0.47 1.33
N ASP A 121 -16.88 -0.37 2.26
CA ASP A 121 -17.63 0.12 3.41
C ASP A 121 -16.70 0.86 4.39
N PRO A 122 -17.19 1.90 5.08
CA PRO A 122 -16.45 2.52 6.16
C PRO A 122 -16.16 1.52 7.27
N ILE A 123 -14.94 1.55 7.80
CA ILE A 123 -14.59 0.74 8.97
C ILE A 123 -15.09 1.44 10.25
N THR A 124 -15.77 0.70 11.12
CA THR A 124 -16.14 1.24 12.43
C THR A 124 -14.95 1.23 13.37
N ARG A 125 -15.03 2.03 14.45
CA ARG A 125 -13.98 2.04 15.48
C ARG A 125 -13.78 0.66 16.09
N GLU A 126 -14.86 -0.06 16.39
CA GLU A 126 -14.83 -1.43 16.89
C GLU A 126 -14.08 -2.37 15.93
N GLN A 127 -14.45 -2.33 14.65
CA GLN A 127 -13.78 -3.14 13.62
C GLN A 127 -12.31 -2.79 13.46
N ALA A 128 -11.95 -1.50 13.52
CA ALA A 128 -10.56 -1.07 13.44
C ALA A 128 -9.72 -1.64 14.60
N PHE A 129 -10.25 -1.61 15.81
CA PHE A 129 -9.55 -2.22 16.96
C PHE A 129 -9.47 -3.74 16.86
N ALA A 130 -10.51 -4.42 16.34
CA ALA A 130 -10.46 -5.86 16.11
C ALA A 130 -9.39 -6.25 15.07
N VAL A 131 -9.16 -5.42 14.07
CA VAL A 131 -8.09 -5.61 13.06
C VAL A 131 -6.69 -5.45 13.66
N LEU A 132 -6.54 -4.60 14.67
CA LEU A 132 -5.25 -4.29 15.31
C LEU A 132 -4.92 -5.20 16.49
N ALA A 133 -5.85 -6.03 16.95
CA ALA A 133 -5.66 -6.95 18.08
C ALA A 133 -4.95 -8.24 17.66
#